data_a10ecc74e3c7f5e70f338e5c9a89f31b
#
_entry.id   a10ecc74e3c7f5e70f338e5c9a89f31b
#
_cell.length_a   1.000
_cell.length_b   1.000
_cell.length_c   1.000
_cell.angle_alpha   90.00
_cell.angle_beta   90.00
_cell.angle_gamma   90.00
#
_symmetry.space_group_name_H-M   'P 1'
#
loop_
_entity.id
_entity.type
_entity.pdbx_description
1 polymer ?
#
loop_
_entity_poly.entity_id
_entity_poly.type
_entity_poly.pdbx_seq_one_letter_code
_entity_poly.pdbx_strand_id
1 'polypeptide(L)'
;TLRIIVLRKQRKISDEKIRFFVNTAHDIRTPLTLIKAPLEELSERETLTKDGVDNLSTALRNVNALLRLTTNLINFERADTYSNNFYVSEYELETYMTDIVNAFRAYASVKHINLTYESNFRYLNVWLDKDKMDSILKNIISNALKYTPEGGKVHVYVYETEDTWNVEVSDTGIGIPLNEQKKLFKMHFRGSNAINSKVTGSGIGLLLVWKLVHIHKGKLSFTSTEGKGSCIKVSFPKGEKRYRKAMHRPIPLTEKEQERKKLNDLEPITPAKESTPDLPVATAVTSVEGYEDA
;
A
#
# COMPACT_ATOMS: atom_id res chain seq x y z
N THR A 1 11.43 -36.33 7.97
CA THR A 1 10.03 -36.76 7.67
C THR A 1 9.05 -36.21 8.69
N LEU A 2 9.28 -36.35 10.01
CA LEU A 2 8.38 -35.87 11.07
C LEU A 2 8.24 -34.33 11.07
N ARG A 3 9.35 -33.60 10.90
CA ARG A 3 9.38 -32.14 10.82
C ARG A 3 8.52 -31.59 9.67
N ILE A 4 8.55 -32.24 8.50
CA ILE A 4 7.73 -31.87 7.35
C ILE A 4 6.24 -32.08 7.62
N ILE A 5 5.87 -33.17 8.33
CA ILE A 5 4.47 -33.44 8.68
C ILE A 5 3.96 -32.40 9.68
N VAL A 6 4.77 -32.04 10.68
CA VAL A 6 4.43 -31.01 11.68
C VAL A 6 4.24 -29.66 11.00
N LEU A 7 5.16 -29.26 10.11
CA LEU A 7 5.06 -27.99 9.36
C LEU A 7 3.82 -27.96 8.46
N ARG A 8 3.51 -29.04 7.76
CA ARG A 8 2.30 -29.14 6.93
C ARG A 8 1.02 -29.04 7.78
N LYS A 9 1.01 -29.68 8.96
CA LYS A 9 -0.14 -29.61 9.88
C LYS A 9 -0.32 -28.20 10.44
N GLN A 10 0.77 -27.54 10.82
CA GLN A 10 0.70 -26.13 11.28
C GLN A 10 0.24 -25.18 10.17
N ARG A 11 0.72 -25.38 8.92
CA ARG A 11 0.29 -24.59 7.76
C ARG A 11 -1.21 -24.78 7.49
N LYS A 12 -1.70 -26.05 7.51
CA LYS A 12 -3.13 -26.33 7.32
C LYS A 12 -4.02 -25.68 8.38
N ILE A 13 -3.62 -25.72 9.66
CA ILE A 13 -4.35 -25.06 10.75
C ILE A 13 -4.33 -23.53 10.58
N SER A 14 -3.23 -22.96 10.14
CA SER A 14 -3.12 -21.53 9.82
C SER A 14 -4.06 -21.15 8.69
N ASP A 15 -4.09 -21.92 7.61
CA ASP A 15 -4.94 -21.68 6.44
C ASP A 15 -6.43 -21.79 6.78
N GLU A 16 -6.82 -22.78 7.58
CA GLU A 16 -8.21 -22.94 8.07
C GLU A 16 -8.64 -21.76 8.93
N LYS A 17 -7.77 -21.26 9.83
CA LYS A 17 -8.02 -20.05 10.63
C LYS A 17 -8.20 -18.83 9.74
N ILE A 18 -7.36 -18.66 8.74
CA ILE A 18 -7.44 -17.53 7.81
C ILE A 18 -8.76 -17.55 7.05
N ARG A 19 -9.15 -18.70 6.48
CA ARG A 19 -10.44 -18.87 5.79
C ARG A 19 -11.63 -18.56 6.69
N PHE A 20 -11.61 -19.03 7.94
CA PHE A 20 -12.64 -18.70 8.91
C PHE A 20 -12.77 -17.18 9.12
N PHE A 21 -11.65 -16.49 9.35
CA PHE A 21 -11.66 -15.04 9.57
C PHE A 21 -12.18 -14.26 8.35
N VAL A 22 -11.91 -14.74 7.15
CA VAL A 22 -12.36 -14.08 5.93
C VAL A 22 -13.83 -14.28 5.65
N ASN A 23 -14.33 -15.50 5.84
CA ASN A 23 -15.76 -15.73 5.73
C ASN A 23 -16.51 -14.88 6.76
N THR A 24 -16.02 -14.84 8.00
CA THR A 24 -16.56 -13.95 9.04
C THR A 24 -16.48 -12.47 8.65
N ALA A 25 -15.37 -12.04 8.04
CA ALA A 25 -15.21 -10.66 7.56
C ALA A 25 -16.21 -10.32 6.44
N HIS A 26 -16.51 -11.24 5.54
CA HIS A 26 -17.53 -11.06 4.51
C HIS A 26 -18.92 -10.91 5.13
N ASP A 27 -19.23 -11.76 6.12
CA ASP A 27 -20.53 -11.75 6.81
C ASP A 27 -20.71 -10.49 7.68
N ILE A 28 -19.63 -9.90 8.18
CA ILE A 28 -19.62 -8.62 8.91
C ILE A 28 -19.73 -7.42 7.95
N ARG A 29 -19.19 -7.49 6.74
CA ARG A 29 -19.22 -6.38 5.78
C ARG A 29 -20.66 -5.98 5.43
N THR A 30 -21.53 -6.97 5.17
CA THR A 30 -22.91 -6.73 4.74
C THR A 30 -23.69 -5.89 5.76
N PRO A 31 -23.80 -6.26 7.04
CA PRO A 31 -24.50 -5.44 8.04
C PRO A 31 -23.84 -4.07 8.25
N LEU A 32 -22.50 -3.97 8.17
CA LEU A 32 -21.82 -2.67 8.27
C LEU A 32 -22.18 -1.73 7.11
N THR A 33 -22.32 -2.25 5.90
CA THR A 33 -22.74 -1.45 4.74
C THR A 33 -24.19 -0.98 4.92
N LEU A 34 -25.07 -1.83 5.46
CA LEU A 34 -26.44 -1.49 5.76
C LEU A 34 -26.59 -0.47 6.90
N ILE A 35 -25.66 -0.45 7.85
CA ILE A 35 -25.60 0.56 8.92
C ILE A 35 -25.03 1.88 8.38
N LYS A 36 -24.09 1.83 7.45
CA LYS A 36 -23.44 3.01 6.89
C LYS A 36 -24.42 3.91 6.12
N ALA A 37 -25.22 3.31 5.25
CA ALA A 37 -26.14 4.05 4.38
C ALA A 37 -27.11 4.99 5.15
N PRO A 38 -27.86 4.53 6.18
CA PRO A 38 -28.74 5.43 6.94
C PRO A 38 -27.97 6.46 7.77
N LEU A 39 -26.74 6.17 8.22
CA LEU A 39 -25.91 7.18 8.91
C LEU A 39 -25.44 8.28 7.94
N GLU A 40 -25.14 7.93 6.69
CA GLU A 40 -24.79 8.90 5.66
C GLU A 40 -26.01 9.75 5.27
N GLU A 41 -27.20 9.16 5.14
CA GLU A 41 -28.44 9.86 4.88
C GLU A 41 -28.81 10.84 6.00
N LEU A 42 -28.65 10.44 7.28
CA LEU A 42 -28.83 11.34 8.42
C LEU A 42 -27.86 12.52 8.38
N SER A 43 -26.61 12.28 7.96
CA SER A 43 -25.59 13.34 7.85
C SER A 43 -25.93 14.38 6.77
N GLU A 44 -26.62 13.97 5.71
CA GLU A 44 -26.90 14.82 4.55
C GLU A 44 -28.27 15.51 4.62
N ARG A 45 -29.26 14.90 5.28
CA ARG A 45 -30.65 15.33 5.22
C ARG A 45 -31.23 15.90 6.50
N GLU A 46 -30.61 15.61 7.65
CA GLU A 46 -31.15 16.01 8.95
C GLU A 46 -30.36 17.17 9.57
N THR A 47 -31.09 18.10 10.18
CA THR A 47 -30.49 19.18 10.97
C THR A 47 -30.22 18.66 12.37
N LEU A 48 -28.98 18.31 12.66
CA LEU A 48 -28.53 17.75 13.91
C LEU A 48 -28.06 18.83 14.90
N THR A 49 -28.20 18.56 16.19
CA THR A 49 -27.51 19.32 17.22
C THR A 49 -26.01 19.12 17.12
N LYS A 50 -25.20 19.99 17.71
CA LYS A 50 -23.73 19.86 17.71
C LYS A 50 -23.28 18.50 18.22
N ASP A 51 -23.85 18.06 19.32
CA ASP A 51 -23.55 16.74 19.92
C ASP A 51 -24.02 15.59 18.97
N GLY A 52 -25.12 15.78 18.26
CA GLY A 52 -25.62 14.86 17.24
C GLY A 52 -24.63 14.71 16.07
N VAL A 53 -24.08 15.79 15.57
CA VAL A 53 -23.07 15.81 14.52
C VAL A 53 -21.79 15.08 15.00
N ASP A 54 -21.32 15.34 16.21
CA ASP A 54 -20.12 14.72 16.76
C ASP A 54 -20.31 13.19 16.96
N ASN A 55 -21.47 12.77 17.45
CA ASN A 55 -21.82 11.37 17.62
C ASN A 55 -21.94 10.66 16.28
N LEU A 56 -22.64 11.26 15.31
CA LEU A 56 -22.80 10.71 13.95
C LEU A 56 -21.45 10.58 13.23
N SER A 57 -20.62 11.62 13.31
CA SER A 57 -19.27 11.58 12.74
C SER A 57 -18.40 10.48 13.36
N THR A 58 -18.58 10.24 14.67
CA THR A 58 -17.89 9.15 15.37
C THR A 58 -18.39 7.79 14.95
N ALA A 59 -19.71 7.61 14.79
CA ALA A 59 -20.30 6.38 14.29
C ALA A 59 -19.82 6.05 12.86
N LEU A 60 -19.88 7.02 11.95
CA LEU A 60 -19.40 6.88 10.58
C LEU A 60 -17.91 6.54 10.51
N ARG A 61 -17.06 7.20 11.33
CA ARG A 61 -15.64 6.86 11.42
C ARG A 61 -15.42 5.40 11.81
N ASN A 62 -16.15 4.90 12.80
CA ASN A 62 -16.03 3.52 13.28
C ASN A 62 -16.53 2.51 12.26
N VAL A 63 -17.68 2.75 11.61
CA VAL A 63 -18.21 1.88 10.55
C VAL A 63 -17.22 1.82 9.38
N ASN A 64 -16.68 2.96 8.93
CA ASN A 64 -15.69 3.00 7.87
C ASN A 64 -14.36 2.31 8.28
N ALA A 65 -13.97 2.38 9.55
CA ALA A 65 -12.80 1.65 10.05
C ALA A 65 -13.02 0.12 9.99
N LEU A 66 -14.18 -0.36 10.43
CA LEU A 66 -14.55 -1.78 10.36
C LEU A 66 -14.66 -2.29 8.92
N LEU A 67 -15.27 -1.51 8.02
CA LEU A 67 -15.32 -1.85 6.59
C LEU A 67 -13.93 -1.97 5.96
N ARG A 68 -12.99 -1.10 6.34
CA ARG A 68 -11.58 -1.22 5.90
C ARG A 68 -10.90 -2.47 6.45
N LEU A 69 -11.15 -2.81 7.70
CA LEU A 69 -10.60 -4.03 8.32
C LEU A 69 -11.10 -5.29 7.62
N THR A 70 -12.41 -5.40 7.39
CA THR A 70 -13.01 -6.54 6.68
C THR A 70 -12.51 -6.63 5.24
N THR A 71 -12.39 -5.48 4.55
CA THR A 71 -11.84 -5.44 3.18
C THR A 71 -10.39 -5.92 3.12
N ASN A 72 -9.54 -5.46 4.04
CA ASN A 72 -8.14 -5.90 4.10
C ASN A 72 -8.02 -7.40 4.38
N LEU A 73 -8.90 -7.94 5.23
CA LEU A 73 -8.90 -9.37 5.55
C LEU A 73 -9.35 -10.23 4.36
N ILE A 74 -10.41 -9.80 3.65
CA ILE A 74 -10.87 -10.46 2.42
C ILE A 74 -9.80 -10.38 1.32
N ASN A 75 -9.16 -9.22 1.15
CA ASN A 75 -8.08 -9.05 0.16
C ASN A 75 -6.87 -9.92 0.49
N PHE A 76 -6.59 -10.14 1.78
CA PHE A 76 -5.49 -11.01 2.21
C PHE A 76 -5.72 -12.47 1.80
N GLU A 77 -6.93 -13.04 1.98
CA GLU A 77 -7.22 -14.40 1.53
C GLU A 77 -7.27 -14.50 0.01
N ARG A 78 -7.94 -13.52 -0.61
CA ARG A 78 -7.96 -13.47 -2.07
C ARG A 78 -6.56 -13.43 -2.66
N ALA A 79 -5.56 -12.87 -1.97
CA ALA A 79 -4.18 -12.90 -2.42
C ALA A 79 -3.62 -14.33 -2.60
N ASP A 80 -4.06 -15.33 -1.84
CA ASP A 80 -3.67 -16.74 -2.05
C ASP A 80 -4.41 -17.37 -3.26
N THR A 81 -5.65 -16.96 -3.51
CA THR A 81 -6.43 -17.37 -4.70
C THR A 81 -6.03 -16.56 -5.94
N TYR A 82 -5.39 -15.42 -5.78
CA TYR A 82 -5.03 -14.46 -6.85
C TYR A 82 -3.90 -14.91 -7.76
N SER A 83 -3.17 -15.97 -7.45
CA SER A 83 -2.24 -16.56 -8.43
C SER A 83 -2.96 -17.00 -9.72
N ASN A 84 -4.26 -17.27 -9.64
CA ASN A 84 -5.11 -17.65 -10.78
C ASN A 84 -5.81 -16.48 -11.49
N ASN A 85 -5.84 -15.28 -10.87
CA ASN A 85 -6.54 -14.09 -11.39
C ASN A 85 -5.62 -12.86 -11.41
N PHE A 86 -4.45 -13.00 -12.03
CA PHE A 86 -3.48 -11.93 -12.21
C PHE A 86 -3.60 -11.37 -13.62
N TYR A 87 -4.15 -10.15 -13.73
CA TYR A 87 -4.41 -9.47 -14.99
C TYR A 87 -3.50 -8.28 -15.14
N VAL A 88 -2.57 -8.32 -16.07
CA VAL A 88 -1.67 -7.21 -16.37
C VAL A 88 -2.11 -6.46 -17.61
N SER A 89 -1.89 -5.15 -17.57
CA SER A 89 -2.06 -4.23 -18.68
C SER A 89 -0.91 -3.25 -18.69
N GLU A 90 -0.68 -2.60 -19.82
CA GLU A 90 0.31 -1.56 -19.94
C GLU A 90 -0.25 -0.23 -19.41
N TYR A 91 0.53 0.45 -18.56
CA TYR A 91 0.18 1.76 -17.99
C TYR A 91 1.35 2.72 -18.14
N GLU A 92 1.03 3.97 -18.41
CA GLU A 92 1.99 5.06 -18.31
C GLU A 92 2.18 5.41 -16.83
N LEU A 93 3.41 5.19 -16.33
CA LEU A 93 3.70 5.16 -14.89
C LEU A 93 3.59 6.54 -14.24
N GLU A 94 3.99 7.62 -14.94
CA GLU A 94 3.95 8.97 -14.38
C GLU A 94 2.52 9.44 -14.10
N THR A 95 1.61 9.24 -15.07
CA THR A 95 0.19 9.54 -14.90
C THR A 95 -0.42 8.69 -13.79
N TYR A 96 -0.13 7.38 -13.81
CA TYR A 96 -0.65 6.46 -12.82
C TYR A 96 -0.22 6.83 -11.39
N MET A 97 1.06 7.13 -11.17
CA MET A 97 1.58 7.50 -9.86
C MET A 97 1.08 8.87 -9.41
N THR A 98 1.00 9.83 -10.32
CA THR A 98 0.44 11.16 -10.04
C THR A 98 -1.00 11.06 -9.53
N ASP A 99 -1.84 10.24 -10.16
CA ASP A 99 -3.22 10.03 -9.74
C ASP A 99 -3.30 9.40 -8.35
N ILE A 100 -2.46 8.40 -8.08
CA ILE A 100 -2.39 7.74 -6.76
C ILE A 100 -1.99 8.76 -5.68
N VAL A 101 -0.93 9.54 -5.90
CA VAL A 101 -0.45 10.51 -4.89
C VAL A 101 -1.45 11.63 -4.68
N ASN A 102 -2.07 12.14 -5.74
CA ASN A 102 -3.08 13.19 -5.66
C ASN A 102 -4.28 12.78 -4.80
N ALA A 103 -4.68 11.51 -4.81
CA ALA A 103 -5.75 11.00 -3.95
C ALA A 103 -5.45 11.16 -2.43
N PHE A 104 -4.18 11.34 -2.05
CA PHE A 104 -3.77 11.51 -0.65
C PHE A 104 -3.50 12.98 -0.24
N ARG A 105 -3.47 13.93 -1.20
CA ARG A 105 -3.14 15.34 -0.89
C ARG A 105 -4.10 15.97 0.10
N ALA A 106 -5.41 15.76 -0.05
CA ALA A 106 -6.41 16.27 0.88
C ALA A 106 -6.20 15.73 2.29
N TYR A 107 -5.93 14.42 2.42
CA TYR A 107 -5.65 13.81 3.72
C TYR A 107 -4.35 14.33 4.35
N ALA A 108 -3.29 14.49 3.56
CA ALA A 108 -2.02 15.06 4.01
C ALA A 108 -2.19 16.51 4.48
N SER A 109 -2.95 17.33 3.73
CA SER A 109 -3.26 18.72 4.09
C SER A 109 -4.00 18.83 5.41
N VAL A 110 -5.05 18.02 5.63
CA VAL A 110 -5.81 18.00 6.91
C VAL A 110 -4.92 17.61 8.09
N LYS A 111 -3.91 16.77 7.87
CA LYS A 111 -2.93 16.39 8.90
C LYS A 111 -1.71 17.32 8.98
N HIS A 112 -1.67 18.40 8.19
CA HIS A 112 -0.52 19.29 8.06
C HIS A 112 0.80 18.57 7.76
N ILE A 113 0.74 17.49 6.94
CA ILE A 113 1.90 16.73 6.49
C ILE A 113 2.33 17.22 5.11
N ASN A 114 3.62 17.47 4.92
CA ASN A 114 4.17 17.81 3.61
C ASN A 114 4.32 16.52 2.77
N LEU A 115 3.41 16.30 1.82
CA LEU A 115 3.46 15.17 0.87
C LEU A 115 4.07 15.64 -0.45
N THR A 116 5.25 15.10 -0.79
CA THR A 116 5.96 15.38 -2.03
C THR A 116 6.02 14.16 -2.93
N TYR A 117 6.08 14.38 -4.24
CA TYR A 117 6.23 13.34 -5.27
C TYR A 117 7.30 13.78 -6.28
N GLU A 118 8.20 12.86 -6.61
CA GLU A 118 9.25 13.05 -7.59
C GLU A 118 9.44 11.78 -8.43
N SER A 119 9.82 11.95 -9.70
CA SER A 119 10.21 10.87 -10.61
C SER A 119 11.48 11.22 -11.38
N ASN A 120 12.27 10.21 -11.79
CA ASN A 120 13.46 10.41 -12.62
C ASN A 120 13.21 10.21 -14.13
N PHE A 121 11.95 10.09 -14.53
CA PHE A 121 11.54 9.90 -15.91
C PHE A 121 10.34 10.79 -16.25
N ARG A 122 10.16 11.11 -17.53
CA ARG A 122 8.96 11.82 -18.02
C ARG A 122 7.87 10.87 -18.49
N TYR A 123 8.29 9.77 -19.09
CA TYR A 123 7.41 8.79 -19.70
C TYR A 123 8.01 7.40 -19.53
N LEU A 124 7.25 6.50 -18.93
CA LEU A 124 7.65 5.11 -18.77
C LEU A 124 6.40 4.22 -18.80
N ASN A 125 6.33 3.34 -19.80
CA ASN A 125 5.29 2.31 -19.82
C ASN A 125 5.73 1.09 -19.01
N VAL A 126 4.83 0.63 -18.15
CA VAL A 126 5.03 -0.55 -17.30
C VAL A 126 3.83 -1.48 -17.37
N TRP A 127 4.10 -2.78 -17.23
CA TRP A 127 3.06 -3.80 -17.13
C TRP A 127 2.75 -4.08 -15.67
N LEU A 128 1.48 -3.91 -15.27
CA LEU A 128 1.02 -4.14 -13.91
C LEU A 128 -0.45 -4.56 -13.85
N ASP A 129 -0.84 -5.22 -12.77
CA ASP A 129 -2.23 -5.42 -12.40
C ASP A 129 -2.68 -4.22 -11.55
N LYS A 130 -3.53 -3.37 -12.13
CA LYS A 130 -3.93 -2.09 -11.52
C LYS A 130 -4.53 -2.26 -10.14
N ASP A 131 -5.46 -3.19 -9.96
CA ASP A 131 -6.17 -3.35 -8.69
C ASP A 131 -5.23 -3.77 -7.55
N LYS A 132 -4.28 -4.64 -7.88
CA LYS A 132 -3.28 -5.10 -6.92
C LYS A 132 -2.21 -4.04 -6.66
N MET A 133 -1.78 -3.31 -7.70
CA MET A 133 -0.83 -2.22 -7.55
C MET A 133 -1.44 -1.05 -6.75
N ASP A 134 -2.68 -0.68 -7.01
CA ASP A 134 -3.44 0.26 -6.19
C ASP A 134 -3.44 -0.14 -4.72
N SER A 135 -3.67 -1.43 -4.45
CA SER A 135 -3.65 -1.94 -3.07
C SER A 135 -2.26 -1.83 -2.43
N ILE A 136 -1.18 -2.12 -3.15
CA ILE A 136 0.20 -1.96 -2.68
C ILE A 136 0.47 -0.50 -2.31
N LEU A 137 0.30 0.41 -3.28
CA LEU A 137 0.67 1.81 -3.14
C LEU A 137 -0.18 2.53 -2.09
N LYS A 138 -1.50 2.29 -2.10
CA LYS A 138 -2.42 2.86 -1.10
C LYS A 138 -2.08 2.40 0.32
N ASN A 139 -1.68 1.15 0.52
CA ASN A 139 -1.26 0.67 1.84
C ASN A 139 0.05 1.33 2.30
N ILE A 140 1.04 1.46 1.42
CA ILE A 140 2.33 2.05 1.77
C ILE A 140 2.17 3.55 2.06
N ILE A 141 1.55 4.32 1.16
CA ILE A 141 1.38 5.78 1.31
C ILE A 141 0.47 6.10 2.51
N SER A 142 -0.64 5.37 2.69
CA SER A 142 -1.51 5.59 3.84
C SER A 142 -0.83 5.28 5.17
N ASN A 143 0.05 4.26 5.22
CA ASN A 143 0.85 3.98 6.41
C ASN A 143 1.84 5.10 6.69
N ALA A 144 2.58 5.58 5.70
CA ALA A 144 3.49 6.71 5.85
C ALA A 144 2.76 7.95 6.44
N LEU A 145 1.65 8.37 5.83
CA LEU A 145 0.83 9.50 6.32
C LEU A 145 0.23 9.25 7.70
N LYS A 146 -0.13 8.01 8.01
CA LYS A 146 -0.77 7.63 9.26
C LYS A 146 0.18 7.70 10.44
N TYR A 147 1.43 7.26 10.26
CA TYR A 147 2.44 7.18 11.31
C TYR A 147 3.35 8.41 11.37
N THR A 148 3.19 9.34 10.46
CA THR A 148 3.85 10.65 10.50
C THR A 148 3.04 11.61 11.37
N PRO A 149 3.66 12.28 12.35
CA PRO A 149 3.00 13.32 13.15
C PRO A 149 2.74 14.57 12.31
N GLU A 150 1.91 15.46 12.86
CA GLU A 150 1.65 16.77 12.29
C GLU A 150 2.96 17.55 12.07
N GLY A 151 3.06 18.27 10.95
CA GLY A 151 4.27 19.01 10.54
C GLY A 151 5.35 18.12 9.93
N GLY A 152 5.17 16.79 9.91
CA GLY A 152 6.11 15.86 9.31
C GLY A 152 6.09 15.85 7.78
N LYS A 153 6.93 15.00 7.20
CA LYS A 153 7.12 14.90 5.75
C LYS A 153 6.90 13.46 5.29
N VAL A 154 6.26 13.31 4.13
CA VAL A 154 6.19 12.04 3.38
C VAL A 154 6.64 12.32 1.95
N HIS A 155 7.62 11.56 1.48
CA HIS A 155 8.18 11.69 0.15
C HIS A 155 7.96 10.40 -0.63
N VAL A 156 7.39 10.51 -1.82
CA VAL A 156 7.20 9.41 -2.77
C VAL A 156 8.14 9.63 -3.92
N TYR A 157 9.11 8.75 -4.09
CA TYR A 157 10.08 8.80 -5.17
C TYR A 157 9.93 7.59 -6.09
N VAL A 158 9.76 7.84 -7.38
CA VAL A 158 9.62 6.79 -8.40
C VAL A 158 10.76 6.91 -9.39
N TYR A 159 11.46 5.80 -9.63
CA TYR A 159 12.59 5.82 -10.53
C TYR A 159 12.74 4.50 -11.27
N GLU A 160 13.32 4.59 -12.44
CA GLU A 160 13.67 3.43 -13.24
C GLU A 160 15.16 3.10 -13.12
N THR A 161 15.46 1.82 -13.25
CA THR A 161 16.79 1.27 -13.54
C THR A 161 16.75 0.50 -14.84
N GLU A 162 17.84 -0.12 -15.26
CA GLU A 162 17.88 -0.92 -16.47
C GLU A 162 16.78 -1.99 -16.52
N ASP A 163 16.64 -2.77 -15.44
CA ASP A 163 15.75 -3.94 -15.38
C ASP A 163 14.44 -3.72 -14.63
N THR A 164 14.37 -2.69 -13.79
CA THR A 164 13.24 -2.49 -12.86
C THR A 164 12.75 -1.06 -12.85
N TRP A 165 11.51 -0.88 -12.43
CA TRP A 165 10.99 0.36 -11.91
C TRP A 165 10.73 0.23 -10.42
N ASN A 166 10.89 1.30 -9.69
CA ASN A 166 10.95 1.30 -8.23
C ASN A 166 10.08 2.41 -7.66
N VAL A 167 9.45 2.15 -6.53
CA VAL A 167 8.76 3.15 -5.73
C VAL A 167 9.34 3.14 -4.33
N GLU A 168 9.81 4.28 -3.87
CA GLU A 168 10.24 4.52 -2.50
C GLU A 168 9.30 5.49 -1.81
N VAL A 169 8.81 5.12 -0.64
CA VAL A 169 7.98 5.99 0.19
C VAL A 169 8.69 6.16 1.52
N SER A 170 9.18 7.38 1.74
CA SER A 170 9.91 7.77 2.95
C SER A 170 9.03 8.66 3.82
N ASP A 171 9.08 8.47 5.13
CA ASP A 171 8.36 9.27 6.11
C ASP A 171 9.28 9.71 7.26
N THR A 172 8.93 10.83 7.89
CA THR A 172 9.57 11.31 9.13
C THR A 172 8.74 10.97 10.36
N GLY A 173 8.14 9.79 10.35
CA GLY A 173 7.22 9.32 11.38
C GLY A 173 7.90 8.73 12.61
N ILE A 174 7.10 7.99 13.37
CA ILE A 174 7.54 7.37 14.64
C ILE A 174 8.61 6.29 14.45
N GLY A 175 8.86 5.84 13.22
CA GLY A 175 9.76 4.73 12.94
C GLY A 175 9.33 3.42 13.59
N ILE A 176 10.22 2.42 13.56
CA ILE A 176 9.96 1.06 14.05
C ILE A 176 11.12 0.60 14.90
N PRO A 177 10.89 0.16 16.15
CA PRO A 177 11.91 -0.38 17.02
C PRO A 177 12.67 -1.56 16.37
N LEU A 178 14.00 -1.61 16.49
CA LEU A 178 14.86 -2.58 15.78
C LEU A 178 14.47 -4.04 16.10
N ASN A 179 14.15 -4.32 17.36
CA ASN A 179 13.72 -5.65 17.82
C ASN A 179 12.37 -6.11 17.26
N GLU A 180 11.58 -5.19 16.69
CA GLU A 180 10.26 -5.42 16.14
C GLU A 180 10.24 -5.52 14.61
N GLN A 181 11.29 -5.03 13.96
CA GLN A 181 11.36 -4.97 12.49
C GLN A 181 11.19 -6.34 11.81
N LYS A 182 11.74 -7.40 12.39
CA LYS A 182 11.60 -8.78 11.89
C LYS A 182 10.15 -9.33 11.95
N LYS A 183 9.26 -8.62 12.64
CA LYS A 183 7.86 -9.04 12.81
C LYS A 183 6.89 -8.28 11.89
N LEU A 184 7.36 -7.27 11.12
CA LEU A 184 6.52 -6.37 10.33
C LEU A 184 5.61 -7.06 9.32
N PHE A 185 6.06 -8.17 8.78
CA PHE A 185 5.32 -8.95 7.78
C PHE A 185 4.55 -10.12 8.40
N LYS A 186 4.49 -10.21 9.74
CA LYS A 186 3.64 -11.19 10.42
C LYS A 186 2.21 -10.67 10.51
N MET A 187 1.26 -11.61 10.43
CA MET A 187 -0.16 -11.30 10.57
C MET A 187 -0.46 -10.63 11.91
N HIS A 188 -1.29 -9.59 11.88
CA HIS A 188 -1.73 -8.81 13.05
C HIS A 188 -0.60 -8.15 13.85
N PHE A 189 0.61 -8.06 13.27
CA PHE A 189 1.68 -7.37 13.97
C PHE A 189 1.48 -5.84 13.91
N ARG A 190 1.66 -5.20 15.06
CA ARG A 190 1.72 -3.73 15.21
C ARG A 190 2.86 -3.40 16.17
N GLY A 191 3.69 -2.43 15.81
CA GLY A 191 4.76 -1.97 16.68
C GLY A 191 4.22 -1.42 18.00
N SER A 192 4.94 -1.63 19.07
CA SER A 192 4.58 -1.16 20.42
C SER A 192 4.38 0.37 20.44
N ASN A 193 5.24 1.12 19.77
CA ASN A 193 5.13 2.57 19.62
C ASN A 193 3.88 2.99 18.84
N ALA A 194 3.45 2.21 17.84
CA ALA A 194 2.23 2.45 17.08
C ALA A 194 0.95 2.16 17.89
N ILE A 195 1.00 1.19 18.80
CA ILE A 195 -0.10 0.92 19.74
C ILE A 195 -0.25 2.07 20.72
N ASN A 196 0.85 2.53 21.30
CA ASN A 196 0.89 3.62 22.26
C ASN A 196 0.44 4.98 21.68
N SER A 197 0.67 5.21 20.37
CA SER A 197 0.27 6.44 19.68
C SER A 197 -1.24 6.53 19.35
N LYS A 198 -2.07 5.60 19.80
CA LYS A 198 -3.53 5.52 19.52
C LYS A 198 -3.88 5.46 18.03
N VAL A 199 -2.92 5.19 17.17
CA VAL A 199 -3.14 5.09 15.71
C VAL A 199 -3.81 3.75 15.40
N THR A 200 -5.02 3.76 14.85
CA THR A 200 -5.79 2.54 14.53
C THR A 200 -5.24 1.80 13.32
N GLY A 201 -5.16 0.47 13.35
CA GLY A 201 -4.73 -0.35 12.22
C GLY A 201 -4.90 -1.84 12.45
N SER A 202 -5.08 -2.62 11.36
CA SER A 202 -5.30 -4.07 11.39
C SER A 202 -4.05 -4.91 11.56
N GLY A 203 -2.86 -4.35 11.25
CA GLY A 203 -1.62 -5.13 11.16
C GLY A 203 -1.57 -6.12 9.98
N ILE A 204 -2.48 -5.98 9.00
CA ILE A 204 -2.56 -6.85 7.81
C ILE A 204 -1.97 -6.14 6.58
N GLY A 205 -1.97 -4.81 6.56
CA GLY A 205 -1.64 -4.02 5.36
C GLY A 205 -0.27 -4.32 4.77
N LEU A 206 0.79 -4.38 5.57
CA LEU A 206 2.15 -4.67 5.09
C LEU A 206 2.33 -6.14 4.67
N LEU A 207 1.65 -7.06 5.31
CA LEU A 207 1.63 -8.46 4.89
C LEU A 207 0.95 -8.63 3.53
N LEU A 208 -0.16 -7.90 3.30
CA LEU A 208 -0.81 -7.84 1.98
C LEU A 208 0.13 -7.24 0.92
N VAL A 209 0.82 -6.13 1.25
CA VAL A 209 1.83 -5.54 0.35
C VAL A 209 2.87 -6.57 -0.03
N TRP A 210 3.44 -7.28 0.94
CA TRP A 210 4.45 -8.31 0.69
C TRP A 210 3.92 -9.40 -0.27
N LYS A 211 2.71 -9.94 -0.05
CA LYS A 211 2.09 -10.93 -0.94
C LYS A 211 1.88 -10.41 -2.36
N LEU A 212 1.33 -9.20 -2.49
CA LEU A 212 1.02 -8.61 -3.79
C LEU A 212 2.28 -8.23 -4.59
N VAL A 213 3.34 -7.77 -3.91
CA VAL A 213 4.66 -7.54 -4.52
C VAL A 213 5.23 -8.85 -5.07
N HIS A 214 5.11 -9.96 -4.34
CA HIS A 214 5.55 -11.29 -4.80
C HIS A 214 4.78 -11.77 -6.04
N ILE A 215 3.46 -11.56 -6.09
CA ILE A 215 2.64 -11.88 -7.25
C ILE A 215 3.12 -11.10 -8.49
N HIS A 216 3.52 -9.84 -8.32
CA HIS A 216 4.13 -9.01 -9.37
C HIS A 216 5.60 -9.36 -9.63
N LYS A 217 6.14 -10.43 -9.03
CA LYS A 217 7.56 -10.80 -9.13
C LYS A 217 8.50 -9.69 -8.72
N GLY A 218 8.02 -8.80 -7.86
CA GLY A 218 8.76 -7.68 -7.32
C GLY A 218 9.57 -8.05 -6.08
N LYS A 219 10.33 -7.08 -5.60
CA LYS A 219 11.07 -7.14 -4.34
C LYS A 219 10.57 -6.04 -3.41
N LEU A 220 10.51 -6.32 -2.13
CA LEU A 220 10.18 -5.38 -1.07
C LEU A 220 11.36 -5.27 -0.12
N SER A 221 11.76 -4.05 0.19
CA SER A 221 12.73 -3.76 1.24
C SER A 221 12.27 -2.58 2.07
N PHE A 222 12.78 -2.46 3.28
CA PHE A 222 12.50 -1.30 4.13
C PHE A 222 13.72 -0.96 4.99
N THR A 223 13.78 0.30 5.38
CA THR A 223 14.68 0.79 6.42
C THR A 223 13.87 1.61 7.40
N SER A 224 14.19 1.54 8.69
CA SER A 224 13.49 2.32 9.69
C SER A 224 14.38 2.56 10.91
N THR A 225 14.23 3.75 11.49
CA THR A 225 14.86 4.10 12.77
C THR A 225 13.79 4.69 13.68
N GLU A 226 13.64 4.13 14.87
CA GLU A 226 12.67 4.63 15.85
C GLU A 226 12.88 6.13 16.13
N GLY A 227 11.81 6.89 16.08
CA GLY A 227 11.79 8.34 16.26
C GLY A 227 12.31 9.16 15.06
N LYS A 228 12.79 8.52 13.98
CA LYS A 228 13.31 9.23 12.78
C LYS A 228 12.50 8.99 11.52
N GLY A 229 11.70 7.91 11.49
CA GLY A 229 10.85 7.55 10.36
C GLY A 229 11.21 6.23 9.70
N SER A 230 10.59 5.97 8.55
CA SER A 230 10.75 4.74 7.77
C SER A 230 10.84 5.06 6.28
N CYS A 231 11.48 4.15 5.55
CA CYS A 231 11.46 4.12 4.08
C CYS A 231 11.09 2.71 3.63
N ILE A 232 10.02 2.60 2.83
CA ILE A 232 9.60 1.35 2.20
C ILE A 232 9.86 1.48 0.71
N LYS A 233 10.61 0.51 0.17
CA LYS A 233 10.92 0.40 -1.25
C LYS A 233 10.31 -0.85 -1.84
N VAL A 234 9.61 -0.71 -2.95
CA VAL A 234 9.13 -1.80 -3.80
C VAL A 234 9.73 -1.67 -5.19
N SER A 235 10.19 -2.78 -5.75
CA SER A 235 10.84 -2.86 -7.05
C SER A 235 10.13 -3.88 -7.91
N PHE A 236 9.84 -3.56 -9.15
CA PHE A 236 9.12 -4.41 -10.09
C PHE A 236 9.88 -4.57 -11.39
N PRO A 237 9.88 -5.75 -12.01
CA PRO A 237 10.55 -5.96 -13.28
C PRO A 237 9.86 -5.17 -14.41
N LYS A 238 10.66 -4.62 -15.33
CA LYS A 238 10.17 -4.02 -16.56
C LYS A 238 9.79 -5.10 -17.59
N GLY A 239 8.86 -4.75 -18.45
CA GLY A 239 8.54 -5.45 -19.68
C GLY A 239 7.56 -6.62 -19.53
N GLU A 240 6.72 -6.77 -20.55
CA GLU A 240 5.66 -7.75 -20.71
C GLU A 240 6.14 -9.21 -20.55
N LYS A 241 7.32 -9.52 -21.08
CA LYS A 241 7.88 -10.89 -21.08
C LYS A 241 7.98 -11.52 -19.68
N ARG A 242 8.11 -10.69 -18.65
CA ARG A 242 8.15 -11.14 -17.25
C ARG A 242 6.80 -11.65 -16.76
N TYR A 243 5.71 -11.25 -17.43
CA TYR A 243 4.33 -11.58 -17.08
C TYR A 243 3.65 -12.56 -18.04
N ARG A 244 4.40 -13.35 -18.84
CA ARG A 244 3.88 -14.26 -19.87
C ARG A 244 2.76 -15.22 -19.42
N LYS A 245 2.69 -15.53 -18.13
CA LYS A 245 1.64 -16.40 -17.55
C LYS A 245 0.43 -15.63 -17.05
N ALA A 246 0.47 -14.30 -17.08
CA ALA A 246 -0.65 -13.46 -16.66
C ALA A 246 -1.66 -13.30 -17.80
N MET A 247 -2.92 -13.08 -17.44
CA MET A 247 -3.93 -12.70 -18.42
C MET A 247 -3.73 -11.22 -18.77
N HIS A 248 -3.68 -10.91 -20.06
CA HIS A 248 -3.54 -9.54 -20.54
C HIS A 248 -4.91 -8.91 -20.75
N ARG A 249 -5.10 -7.69 -20.22
CA ARG A 249 -6.25 -6.83 -20.55
C ARG A 249 -5.74 -5.62 -21.31
N PRO A 250 -6.10 -5.44 -22.59
CA PRO A 250 -5.79 -4.21 -23.29
C PRO A 250 -6.62 -3.07 -22.66
N ILE A 251 -5.96 -2.05 -22.18
CA ILE A 251 -6.59 -0.80 -21.75
C ILE A 251 -6.26 0.25 -22.79
N PRO A 252 -7.26 0.90 -23.40
CA PRO A 252 -6.99 2.03 -24.29
C PRO A 252 -6.33 3.15 -23.48
N LEU A 253 -5.24 3.70 -24.00
CA LEU A 253 -4.60 4.88 -23.44
C LEU A 253 -5.61 6.03 -23.42
N THR A 254 -5.68 6.76 -22.31
CA THR A 254 -6.47 7.99 -22.23
C THR A 254 -5.88 9.07 -23.15
N GLU A 255 -6.70 10.07 -23.52
CA GLU A 255 -6.21 11.18 -24.37
C GLU A 255 -4.96 11.86 -23.80
N LYS A 256 -4.92 12.07 -22.48
CA LYS A 256 -3.74 12.60 -21.76
C LYS A 256 -2.50 11.73 -21.87
N GLU A 257 -2.65 10.42 -21.80
CA GLU A 257 -1.57 9.45 -21.93
C GLU A 257 -1.04 9.42 -23.37
N GLN A 258 -1.92 9.58 -24.37
CA GLN A 258 -1.54 9.68 -25.77
C GLN A 258 -0.79 10.98 -26.08
N GLU A 259 -1.21 12.10 -25.50
CA GLU A 259 -0.53 13.40 -25.62
C GLU A 259 0.86 13.37 -24.98
N ARG A 260 0.98 12.80 -23.77
CA ARG A 260 2.27 12.63 -23.08
C ARG A 260 3.23 11.73 -23.85
N LYS A 261 2.73 10.66 -24.45
CA LYS A 261 3.53 9.79 -25.31
C LYS A 261 4.09 10.55 -26.51
N LYS A 262 3.26 11.33 -27.20
CA LYS A 262 3.67 12.17 -28.32
C LYS A 262 4.73 13.20 -27.93
N LEU A 263 4.59 13.80 -26.72
CA LEU A 263 5.52 14.81 -26.22
C LEU A 263 6.90 14.19 -25.92
N ASN A 264 6.92 12.98 -25.40
CA ASN A 264 8.16 12.27 -25.06
C ASN A 264 8.91 11.75 -26.28
N ASP A 265 8.19 11.44 -27.37
CA ASP A 265 8.77 11.05 -28.66
C ASP A 265 9.44 12.24 -29.39
N LEU A 266 9.18 13.49 -28.93
CA LEU A 266 9.67 14.71 -29.57
C LEU A 266 10.91 15.35 -28.90
N GLU A 267 11.25 14.99 -27.65
CA GLU A 267 12.38 15.62 -26.93
C GLU A 267 13.28 14.58 -26.23
N PRO A 268 14.61 14.59 -26.50
CA PRO A 268 15.56 13.82 -25.70
C PRO A 268 15.72 14.45 -24.30
N ILE A 269 15.59 13.63 -23.29
CA ILE A 269 15.73 14.04 -21.88
C ILE A 269 17.20 14.33 -21.56
N THR A 270 17.50 15.56 -21.18
CA THR A 270 18.75 15.89 -20.49
C THR A 270 18.59 15.54 -19.02
N PRO A 271 19.46 14.72 -18.41
CA PRO A 271 19.31 14.36 -17.01
C PRO A 271 19.42 15.60 -16.11
N ALA A 272 18.40 15.81 -15.28
CA ALA A 272 18.43 16.83 -14.25
C ALA A 272 19.54 16.51 -13.23
N LYS A 273 20.33 17.52 -12.87
CA LYS A 273 21.37 17.41 -11.84
C LYS A 273 20.76 16.96 -10.52
N GLU A 274 21.37 15.94 -9.93
CA GLU A 274 21.09 15.47 -8.58
C GLU A 274 21.16 16.61 -7.56
N SER A 275 20.00 16.91 -6.97
CA SER A 275 19.91 17.59 -5.69
C SER A 275 19.21 16.67 -4.73
N THR A 276 19.96 15.82 -4.07
CA THR A 276 19.46 15.01 -2.94
C THR A 276 19.23 15.93 -1.75
N PRO A 277 18.02 15.96 -1.18
CA PRO A 277 17.83 16.56 0.14
C PRO A 277 18.56 15.67 1.17
N ASP A 278 19.33 16.28 2.06
CA ASP A 278 19.95 15.63 3.22
C ASP A 278 18.86 14.98 4.11
N LEU A 279 18.53 13.72 3.84
CA LEU A 279 17.80 12.86 4.75
C LEU A 279 18.82 12.00 5.50
N PRO A 280 18.71 11.83 6.81
CA PRO A 280 19.69 11.12 7.60
C PRO A 280 19.80 9.66 7.13
N VAL A 281 21.03 9.26 6.83
CA VAL A 281 21.37 7.89 6.43
C VAL A 281 21.00 6.93 7.56
N ALA A 282 19.98 6.12 7.35
CA ALA A 282 19.60 5.05 8.26
C ALA A 282 20.56 3.86 8.06
N THR A 283 21.34 3.56 9.07
CA THR A 283 22.22 2.38 9.12
C THR A 283 21.42 1.15 9.54
N ALA A 284 20.75 0.49 8.65
CA ALA A 284 20.46 -0.96 8.61
C ALA A 284 19.54 -1.25 7.42
N VAL A 285 20.08 -1.84 6.38
CA VAL A 285 19.31 -2.43 5.29
C VAL A 285 18.97 -3.86 5.70
N THR A 286 17.71 -4.16 5.98
CA THR A 286 17.25 -5.53 6.13
C THR A 286 16.55 -5.92 4.82
N SER A 287 17.28 -6.61 3.94
CA SER A 287 16.68 -7.27 2.78
C SER A 287 15.80 -8.42 3.28
N VAL A 288 14.58 -8.49 2.81
CA VAL A 288 13.66 -9.62 3.07
C VAL A 288 13.96 -10.73 2.05
N GLU A 289 15.22 -11.19 2.01
CA GLU A 289 15.59 -12.45 1.36
C GLU A 289 15.54 -13.52 2.44
N GLY A 290 14.58 -14.44 2.35
CA GLY A 290 14.57 -15.61 3.25
C GLY A 290 13.33 -15.80 4.11
N TYR A 291 12.14 -15.42 3.66
CA TYR A 291 10.92 -16.03 4.15
C TYR A 291 10.47 -17.14 3.18
N GLU A 292 11.39 -18.10 2.95
CA GLU A 292 11.02 -19.44 2.57
C GLU A 292 10.79 -20.20 3.89
N ASP A 293 9.58 -20.66 4.09
CA ASP A 293 9.13 -21.63 5.10
C ASP A 293 9.33 -21.28 6.59
N ALA A 294 8.32 -20.65 7.16
CA ALA A 294 7.91 -20.91 8.52
C ALA A 294 6.37 -20.84 8.66
#